data_53f950de272188b0c674fc35c7cf77b9
#
_entry.id   53f950de272188b0c674fc35c7cf77b9
#
_cell.length_a   1.000
_cell.length_b   1.000
_cell.length_c   1.000
_cell.angle_alpha   90.00
_cell.angle_beta   90.00
_cell.angle_gamma   90.00
#
_symmetry.space_group_name_H-M   'P 1'
#
loop_
_entity.id
_entity.type
_entity.pdbx_description
1 polymer ?
#
loop_
_entity_poly.entity_id
_entity_poly.type
_entity_poly.pdbx_seq_one_letter_code
_entity_poly.pdbx_strand_id
1 'polypeptide(L)'
;MTAERIVLLGAGRLATHLSRALKVYAPERKIVQIYSPGGHSARRLAESLGGDVQVASSVDELDRTADCYLFAVPDTAIAEVAESLSAHEVGRDALWVHVSGATPLKALSHCHRDAAVLYPLQTFSEGRELDFRRVPLYLEGTTPAAKTAVESLGRELSDVVAWATSEQRQVLHIAAVVACNFSNYLIGRAESLLTSQGLPPKAILPLLDEMNEKLHHLPAVEAQTGPAQRGDRETIRRHQAFLIRSGETELAALYDELSTAIQHIYETI
;
A
#
# COMPACT_ATOMS: atom_id res chain seq x y z
N MET A 1 -21.26 25.96 -0.34
CA MET A 1 -20.45 25.30 0.69
C MET A 1 -19.01 25.69 0.44
N THR A 2 -18.25 26.08 1.46
CA THR A 2 -16.81 26.35 1.33
C THR A 2 -16.10 25.03 1.06
N ALA A 3 -15.14 25.03 0.11
CA ALA A 3 -14.36 23.84 -0.19
C ALA A 3 -13.54 23.40 1.03
N GLU A 4 -13.52 22.09 1.33
CA GLU A 4 -12.69 21.53 2.40
C GLU A 4 -11.20 21.65 2.04
N ARG A 5 -10.41 22.19 2.96
CA ARG A 5 -8.99 22.49 2.78
C ARG A 5 -8.14 21.37 3.35
N ILE A 6 -7.31 20.77 2.52
CA ILE A 6 -6.46 19.64 2.89
C ILE A 6 -4.99 20.06 2.87
N VAL A 7 -4.26 19.78 3.93
CA VAL A 7 -2.79 19.73 3.96
C VAL A 7 -2.34 18.29 3.79
N LEU A 8 -1.54 18.04 2.75
CA LEU A 8 -0.96 16.73 2.48
C LEU A 8 0.46 16.66 3.06
N LEU A 9 0.66 15.80 4.04
CA LEU A 9 1.94 15.57 4.70
C LEU A 9 2.63 14.36 4.04
N GLY A 10 3.64 14.64 3.23
CA GLY A 10 4.33 13.67 2.39
C GLY A 10 4.03 13.85 0.90
N ALA A 11 5.00 13.46 0.07
CA ALA A 11 4.92 13.59 -1.39
C ALA A 11 5.49 12.33 -2.10
N GLY A 12 5.25 11.15 -1.50
CA GLY A 12 5.62 9.86 -2.04
C GLY A 12 4.63 9.31 -3.08
N ARG A 13 4.82 8.05 -3.47
CA ARG A 13 3.97 7.39 -4.49
C ARG A 13 2.50 7.40 -4.12
N LEU A 14 2.17 6.97 -2.89
CA LEU A 14 0.79 6.97 -2.39
C LEU A 14 0.22 8.39 -2.37
N ALA A 15 0.95 9.37 -1.85
CA ALA A 15 0.53 10.78 -1.84
C ALA A 15 0.20 11.27 -3.26
N THR A 16 1.00 10.89 -4.26
CA THR A 16 0.76 11.23 -5.68
C THR A 16 -0.54 10.62 -6.22
N HIS A 17 -0.81 9.35 -5.94
CA HIS A 17 -2.04 8.71 -6.39
C HIS A 17 -3.26 9.24 -5.66
N LEU A 18 -3.17 9.42 -4.33
CA LEU A 18 -4.25 9.96 -3.50
C LEU A 18 -4.62 11.40 -3.90
N SER A 19 -3.63 12.25 -4.14
CA SER A 19 -3.87 13.63 -4.57
C SER A 19 -4.54 13.71 -5.94
N ARG A 20 -4.17 12.83 -6.88
CA ARG A 20 -4.86 12.73 -8.17
C ARG A 20 -6.31 12.24 -8.00
N ALA A 21 -6.52 11.24 -7.14
CA ALA A 21 -7.85 10.73 -6.84
C ALA A 21 -8.74 11.82 -6.22
N LEU A 22 -8.23 12.59 -5.25
CA LEU A 22 -8.93 13.73 -4.68
C LEU A 22 -9.33 14.74 -5.75
N LYS A 23 -8.41 15.11 -6.63
CA LYS A 23 -8.68 16.05 -7.71
C LYS A 23 -9.78 15.59 -8.66
N VAL A 24 -9.86 14.28 -8.94
CA VAL A 24 -10.81 13.70 -9.91
C VAL A 24 -12.15 13.39 -9.26
N TYR A 25 -12.17 12.78 -8.09
CA TYR A 25 -13.37 12.20 -7.49
C TYR A 25 -13.96 13.02 -6.34
N ALA A 26 -13.17 13.91 -5.74
CA ALA A 26 -13.58 14.77 -4.64
C ALA A 26 -13.16 16.24 -4.87
N PRO A 27 -13.59 16.91 -5.95
CA PRO A 27 -13.11 18.23 -6.36
C PRO A 27 -13.41 19.36 -5.36
N GLU A 28 -14.38 19.13 -4.46
CA GLU A 28 -14.67 20.07 -3.35
C GLU A 28 -13.66 19.98 -2.19
N ARG A 29 -12.83 18.92 -2.18
CA ARG A 29 -11.74 18.73 -1.22
C ARG A 29 -10.43 19.16 -1.86
N LYS A 30 -9.94 20.35 -1.49
CA LYS A 30 -8.80 20.97 -2.16
C LYS A 30 -7.52 20.77 -1.36
N ILE A 31 -6.52 20.15 -1.99
CA ILE A 31 -5.17 20.19 -1.46
C ILE A 31 -4.66 21.61 -1.59
N VAL A 32 -4.54 22.31 -0.48
CA VAL A 32 -4.06 23.71 -0.42
C VAL A 32 -2.57 23.79 -0.17
N GLN A 33 -2.00 22.76 0.47
CA GLN A 33 -0.58 22.73 0.79
C GLN A 33 -0.05 21.29 0.82
N ILE A 34 1.21 21.13 0.40
CA ILE A 34 1.95 19.85 0.49
C ILE A 34 3.22 20.09 1.29
N TYR A 35 3.43 19.23 2.29
CA TYR A 35 4.63 19.22 3.11
C TYR A 35 5.55 18.06 2.76
N SER A 36 6.83 18.34 2.64
CA SER A 36 7.87 17.31 2.68
C SER A 36 9.18 17.93 3.16
N PRO A 37 9.98 17.23 3.98
CA PRO A 37 11.29 17.72 4.39
C PRO A 37 12.14 18.12 3.17
N GLY A 38 12.74 19.33 3.20
CA GLY A 38 13.51 19.86 2.07
C GLY A 38 12.69 20.34 0.85
N GLY A 39 11.37 20.11 0.82
CA GLY A 39 10.43 20.72 -0.12
C GLY A 39 10.51 20.23 -1.59
N HIS A 40 11.56 19.49 -2.01
CA HIS A 40 11.77 19.14 -3.42
C HIS A 40 10.65 18.22 -3.98
N SER A 41 10.32 17.15 -3.25
CA SER A 41 9.25 16.22 -3.67
C SER A 41 7.89 16.88 -3.63
N ALA A 42 7.63 17.74 -2.64
CA ALA A 42 6.40 18.51 -2.54
C ALA A 42 6.22 19.47 -3.71
N ARG A 43 7.28 20.17 -4.15
CA ARG A 43 7.21 21.05 -5.34
C ARG A 43 6.85 20.27 -6.61
N ARG A 44 7.52 19.16 -6.87
CA ARG A 44 7.20 18.29 -8.02
C ARG A 44 5.75 17.83 -8.03
N LEU A 45 5.24 17.44 -6.85
CA LEU A 45 3.85 17.01 -6.73
C LEU A 45 2.88 18.19 -6.91
N ALA A 46 3.13 19.34 -6.29
CA ALA A 46 2.34 20.56 -6.45
C ALA A 46 2.25 21.00 -7.92
N GLU A 47 3.38 21.03 -8.63
CA GLU A 47 3.44 21.33 -10.06
C GLU A 47 2.59 20.36 -10.89
N SER A 48 2.62 19.06 -10.56
CA SER A 48 1.83 18.03 -11.28
C SER A 48 0.32 18.16 -11.05
N LEU A 49 -0.09 18.71 -9.93
CA LEU A 49 -1.50 18.94 -9.61
C LEU A 49 -2.04 20.20 -10.30
N GLY A 50 -1.16 21.17 -10.55
CA GLY A 50 -1.53 22.50 -11.06
C GLY A 50 -2.31 23.31 -10.01
N GLY A 51 -2.52 24.60 -10.29
CA GLY A 51 -3.20 25.51 -9.36
C GLY A 51 -2.27 26.08 -8.28
N ASP A 52 -2.88 26.71 -7.26
CA ASP A 52 -2.16 27.46 -6.21
C ASP A 52 -1.83 26.58 -4.99
N VAL A 53 -1.29 25.36 -5.21
CA VAL A 53 -0.89 24.46 -4.12
C VAL A 53 0.41 24.98 -3.50
N GLN A 54 0.36 25.37 -2.23
CA GLN A 54 1.52 25.84 -1.49
C GLN A 54 2.45 24.70 -1.12
N VAL A 55 3.74 24.99 -0.92
CA VAL A 55 4.73 24.00 -0.47
C VAL A 55 5.29 24.44 0.87
N ALA A 56 5.27 23.51 1.83
CA ALA A 56 5.92 23.68 3.13
C ALA A 56 7.14 22.76 3.24
N SER A 57 8.21 23.26 3.82
CA SER A 57 9.45 22.52 4.11
C SER A 57 9.66 22.30 5.62
N SER A 58 8.93 23.02 6.44
CA SER A 58 8.91 22.88 7.90
C SER A 58 7.47 22.90 8.45
N VAL A 59 7.31 22.44 9.69
CA VAL A 59 6.00 22.42 10.38
C VAL A 59 5.50 23.84 10.66
N ASP A 60 6.40 24.80 10.85
CA ASP A 60 6.04 26.20 11.11
C ASP A 60 5.36 26.89 9.91
N GLU A 61 5.64 26.38 8.69
CA GLU A 61 5.06 26.90 7.45
C GLU A 61 3.68 26.30 7.14
N LEU A 62 3.20 25.34 7.96
CA LEU A 62 1.94 24.67 7.69
C LEU A 62 0.73 25.60 7.88
N ASP A 63 -0.21 25.45 6.97
CA ASP A 63 -1.51 26.13 7.05
C ASP A 63 -2.28 25.60 8.27
N ARG A 64 -2.50 26.46 9.25
CA ARG A 64 -3.16 26.16 10.53
C ARG A 64 -4.69 26.15 10.44
N THR A 65 -5.22 26.59 9.30
CA THR A 65 -6.67 26.76 9.07
C THR A 65 -7.25 25.67 8.17
N ALA A 66 -6.46 24.66 7.83
CA ALA A 66 -6.93 23.54 7.05
C ALA A 66 -7.90 22.67 7.86
N ASP A 67 -8.88 22.07 7.16
CA ASP A 67 -9.91 21.23 7.76
C ASP A 67 -9.41 19.79 7.96
N CYS A 68 -8.41 19.37 7.17
CA CYS A 68 -7.88 18.00 7.21
C CYS A 68 -6.37 17.98 6.95
N TYR A 69 -5.66 17.14 7.72
CA TYR A 69 -4.24 16.82 7.52
C TYR A 69 -4.12 15.35 7.17
N LEU A 70 -3.68 15.07 5.92
CA LEU A 70 -3.46 13.71 5.41
C LEU A 70 -2.00 13.31 5.56
N PHE A 71 -1.71 12.37 6.46
CA PHE A 71 -0.37 11.86 6.73
C PHE A 71 -0.02 10.73 5.74
N ALA A 72 0.62 11.08 4.64
CA ALA A 72 1.16 10.18 3.62
C ALA A 72 2.70 10.14 3.65
N VAL A 73 3.27 10.34 4.82
CA VAL A 73 4.69 10.16 5.14
C VAL A 73 5.01 8.66 5.35
N PRO A 74 6.30 8.25 5.38
CA PRO A 74 6.66 6.88 5.78
C PRO A 74 6.09 6.51 7.16
N ASP A 75 5.73 5.25 7.34
CA ASP A 75 5.10 4.74 8.57
C ASP A 75 5.87 5.11 9.84
N THR A 76 7.19 5.05 9.77
CA THR A 76 8.10 5.39 10.88
C THR A 76 8.08 6.88 11.26
N ALA A 77 7.62 7.76 10.36
CA ALA A 77 7.57 9.20 10.58
C ALA A 77 6.19 9.69 11.05
N ILE A 78 5.14 8.86 11.01
CA ILE A 78 3.77 9.30 11.32
C ILE A 78 3.66 9.85 12.74
N ALA A 79 4.18 9.11 13.72
CA ALA A 79 4.11 9.53 15.12
C ALA A 79 4.92 10.82 15.39
N GLU A 80 6.15 10.89 14.87
CA GLU A 80 7.02 12.07 15.03
C GLU A 80 6.39 13.33 14.42
N VAL A 81 5.84 13.22 13.21
CA VAL A 81 5.14 14.34 12.55
C VAL A 81 3.90 14.73 13.34
N ALA A 82 3.12 13.78 13.85
CA ALA A 82 1.94 14.07 14.67
C ALA A 82 2.31 14.79 15.98
N GLU A 83 3.35 14.34 16.67
CA GLU A 83 3.87 15.01 17.88
C GLU A 83 4.33 16.44 17.56
N SER A 84 5.02 16.62 16.44
CA SER A 84 5.48 17.94 16.00
C SER A 84 4.31 18.87 15.69
N LEU A 85 3.27 18.41 14.96
CA LEU A 85 2.07 19.22 14.71
C LEU A 85 1.37 19.59 16.02
N SER A 86 1.25 18.67 16.95
CA SER A 86 0.64 18.88 18.26
C SER A 86 1.41 19.92 19.09
N ALA A 87 2.74 19.82 19.13
CA ALA A 87 3.60 20.76 19.85
C ALA A 87 3.52 22.21 19.29
N HIS A 88 3.29 22.35 18.00
CA HIS A 88 3.14 23.64 17.32
C HIS A 88 1.67 24.10 17.21
N GLU A 89 0.73 23.38 17.84
CA GLU A 89 -0.71 23.65 17.79
C GLU A 89 -1.29 23.76 16.36
N VAL A 90 -0.75 22.98 15.42
CA VAL A 90 -1.20 22.95 14.02
C VAL A 90 -2.42 22.05 13.89
N GLY A 91 -3.48 22.52 13.23
CA GLY A 91 -4.69 21.76 12.94
C GLY A 91 -5.43 21.24 14.16
N ARG A 92 -5.53 22.04 15.21
CA ARG A 92 -6.12 21.67 16.52
C ARG A 92 -7.57 21.20 16.43
N ASP A 93 -8.34 21.80 15.54
CA ASP A 93 -9.75 21.49 15.31
C ASP A 93 -9.99 20.74 13.99
N ALA A 94 -8.93 20.32 13.31
CA ALA A 94 -8.97 19.63 12.04
C ALA A 94 -9.10 18.10 12.23
N LEU A 95 -9.46 17.40 11.17
CA LEU A 95 -9.34 15.94 11.09
C LEU A 95 -7.90 15.56 10.74
N TRP A 96 -7.30 14.66 11.52
CA TRP A 96 -6.01 14.08 11.19
C TRP A 96 -6.19 12.65 10.67
N VAL A 97 -5.69 12.36 9.48
CA VAL A 97 -5.86 11.06 8.82
C VAL A 97 -4.52 10.50 8.37
N HIS A 98 -4.15 9.30 8.81
CA HIS A 98 -3.03 8.61 8.17
C HIS A 98 -3.50 7.53 7.20
N VAL A 99 -2.61 7.15 6.27
CA VAL A 99 -2.91 6.20 5.18
C VAL A 99 -2.14 4.88 5.29
N SER A 100 -1.50 4.62 6.43
CA SER A 100 -0.68 3.42 6.66
C SER A 100 -1.53 2.19 6.98
N GLY A 101 -1.12 1.04 6.42
CA GLY A 101 -1.68 -0.27 6.77
C GLY A 101 -1.09 -0.84 8.07
N ALA A 102 0.18 -0.55 8.36
CA ALA A 102 0.91 -1.13 9.50
C ALA A 102 0.84 -0.27 10.76
N THR A 103 0.69 1.06 10.63
CA THR A 103 0.69 1.99 11.77
C THR A 103 -0.69 1.98 12.46
N PRO A 104 -0.75 1.81 13.79
CA PRO A 104 -2.01 1.87 14.52
C PRO A 104 -2.55 3.29 14.59
N LEU A 105 -3.89 3.45 14.67
CA LEU A 105 -4.56 4.74 14.86
C LEU A 105 -4.01 5.51 16.06
N LYS A 106 -3.53 4.81 17.08
CA LYS A 106 -2.92 5.40 18.28
C LYS A 106 -1.76 6.33 17.98
N ALA A 107 -1.06 6.17 16.86
CA ALA A 107 0.02 7.07 16.44
C ALA A 107 -0.45 8.52 16.26
N LEU A 108 -1.72 8.74 15.91
CA LEU A 108 -2.34 10.07 15.86
C LEU A 108 -3.16 10.39 17.11
N SER A 109 -3.97 9.42 17.59
CA SER A 109 -4.92 9.65 18.69
C SER A 109 -4.25 9.88 20.05
N HIS A 110 -2.95 9.59 20.16
CA HIS A 110 -2.16 9.91 21.35
C HIS A 110 -2.03 11.43 21.58
N CYS A 111 -1.99 12.21 20.52
CA CYS A 111 -1.77 13.66 20.58
C CYS A 111 -2.91 14.48 19.93
N HIS A 112 -3.89 13.84 19.30
CA HIS A 112 -5.00 14.53 18.64
C HIS A 112 -6.33 13.79 18.83
N ARG A 113 -7.41 14.56 19.07
CA ARG A 113 -8.74 14.02 19.41
C ARG A 113 -9.42 13.38 18.21
N ASP A 114 -9.53 14.13 17.11
CA ASP A 114 -10.27 13.73 15.91
C ASP A 114 -9.31 13.13 14.88
N ALA A 115 -8.93 11.88 15.16
CA ALA A 115 -7.99 11.13 14.35
C ALA A 115 -8.67 9.97 13.61
N ALA A 116 -8.19 9.68 12.39
CA ALA A 116 -8.72 8.60 11.56
C ALA A 116 -7.63 7.90 10.74
N VAL A 117 -8.01 6.80 10.13
CA VAL A 117 -7.22 6.09 9.12
C VAL A 117 -8.05 5.94 7.86
N LEU A 118 -7.40 6.17 6.73
CA LEU A 118 -7.89 5.86 5.39
C LEU A 118 -6.82 4.99 4.70
N TYR A 119 -6.89 3.68 4.89
CA TYR A 119 -5.87 2.77 4.35
C TYR A 119 -6.28 2.20 2.98
N PRO A 120 -5.64 2.61 1.88
CA PRO A 120 -5.84 2.00 0.58
C PRO A 120 -5.02 0.71 0.46
N LEU A 121 -5.72 -0.43 0.32
CA LEU A 121 -5.09 -1.74 0.11
C LEU A 121 -4.70 -1.89 -1.36
N GLN A 122 -3.55 -1.35 -1.72
CA GLN A 122 -3.04 -1.36 -3.09
C GLN A 122 -1.51 -1.18 -3.13
N THR A 123 -0.92 -1.57 -4.25
CA THR A 123 0.48 -1.24 -4.59
C THR A 123 0.50 0.02 -5.46
N PHE A 124 1.36 0.97 -5.09
CA PHE A 124 1.48 2.24 -5.80
C PHE A 124 2.81 2.32 -6.53
N SER A 125 2.76 2.42 -7.87
CA SER A 125 3.94 2.54 -8.74
C SER A 125 3.95 3.89 -9.43
N GLU A 126 5.14 4.46 -9.60
CA GLU A 126 5.33 5.71 -10.32
C GLU A 126 4.97 5.52 -11.81
N GLY A 127 4.32 6.52 -12.40
CA GLY A 127 3.96 6.52 -13.84
C GLY A 127 2.80 5.61 -14.23
N ARG A 128 2.24 4.80 -13.32
CA ARG A 128 1.07 3.97 -13.62
C ARG A 128 -0.22 4.69 -13.20
N GLU A 129 -1.16 4.79 -14.13
CA GLU A 129 -2.53 5.22 -13.79
C GLU A 129 -3.27 4.12 -13.06
N LEU A 130 -4.01 4.49 -12.03
CA LEU A 130 -4.80 3.60 -11.20
C LEU A 130 -6.22 4.15 -11.09
N ASP A 131 -7.20 3.31 -11.40
CA ASP A 131 -8.60 3.61 -11.10
C ASP A 131 -8.83 3.48 -9.58
N PHE A 132 -8.80 4.63 -8.90
CA PHE A 132 -8.89 4.67 -7.45
C PHE A 132 -10.28 4.25 -6.93
N ARG A 133 -11.34 4.30 -7.78
CA ARG A 133 -12.68 3.80 -7.45
C ARG A 133 -12.69 2.31 -7.11
N ARG A 134 -11.75 1.56 -7.65
CA ARG A 134 -11.61 0.12 -7.43
C ARG A 134 -10.68 -0.26 -6.28
N VAL A 135 -10.03 0.71 -5.65
CA VAL A 135 -9.09 0.45 -4.54
C VAL A 135 -9.87 0.24 -3.26
N PRO A 136 -9.76 -0.92 -2.59
CA PRO A 136 -10.38 -1.10 -1.27
C PRO A 136 -9.78 -0.12 -0.25
N LEU A 137 -10.65 0.63 0.42
CA LEU A 137 -10.29 1.54 1.49
C LEU A 137 -10.77 1.00 2.84
N TYR A 138 -9.85 0.84 3.78
CA TYR A 138 -10.15 0.41 5.13
C TYR A 138 -10.04 1.57 6.10
N LEU A 139 -11.13 1.81 6.85
CA LEU A 139 -11.32 2.99 7.70
C LEU A 139 -11.22 2.64 9.18
N GLU A 140 -10.70 3.57 9.95
CA GLU A 140 -10.76 3.58 11.42
C GLU A 140 -10.90 5.04 11.89
N GLY A 141 -11.50 5.28 13.06
CA GLY A 141 -11.65 6.65 13.58
C GLY A 141 -11.93 6.67 15.07
N THR A 142 -11.48 7.73 15.74
CA THR A 142 -11.58 7.91 17.20
C THR A 142 -12.98 8.33 17.63
N THR A 143 -13.50 9.40 17.07
CA THR A 143 -14.77 10.01 17.46
C THR A 143 -15.86 9.76 16.42
N PRO A 144 -17.15 9.90 16.76
CA PRO A 144 -18.21 9.85 15.76
C PRO A 144 -18.01 10.87 14.62
N ALA A 145 -17.51 12.07 14.91
CA ALA A 145 -17.21 13.10 13.92
C ALA A 145 -16.08 12.66 12.98
N ALA A 146 -14.96 12.16 13.52
CA ALA A 146 -13.85 11.63 12.73
C ALA A 146 -14.28 10.46 11.84
N LYS A 147 -15.11 9.54 12.37
CA LYS A 147 -15.67 8.43 11.62
C LYS A 147 -16.52 8.90 10.44
N THR A 148 -17.46 9.81 10.68
CA THR A 148 -18.33 10.36 9.62
C THR A 148 -17.50 11.07 8.54
N ALA A 149 -16.51 11.86 8.94
CA ALA A 149 -15.67 12.61 8.01
C ALA A 149 -14.79 11.70 7.15
N VAL A 150 -14.12 10.69 7.76
CA VAL A 150 -13.28 9.75 7.00
C VAL A 150 -14.13 8.83 6.11
N GLU A 151 -15.35 8.46 6.53
CA GLU A 151 -16.25 7.67 5.70
C GLU A 151 -16.72 8.47 4.49
N SER A 152 -17.09 9.74 4.65
CA SER A 152 -17.43 10.64 3.55
C SER A 152 -16.27 10.72 2.55
N LEU A 153 -15.06 11.00 3.02
CA LEU A 153 -13.86 11.04 2.20
C LEU A 153 -13.62 9.70 1.46
N GLY A 154 -13.72 8.59 2.17
CA GLY A 154 -13.51 7.26 1.59
C GLY A 154 -14.49 6.94 0.47
N ARG A 155 -15.79 7.21 0.67
CA ARG A 155 -16.86 6.95 -0.32
C ARG A 155 -16.78 7.86 -1.55
N GLU A 156 -16.24 9.05 -1.40
CA GLU A 156 -15.96 9.92 -2.55
C GLU A 156 -14.82 9.36 -3.42
N LEU A 157 -13.84 8.68 -2.82
CA LEU A 157 -12.65 8.17 -3.49
C LEU A 157 -12.82 6.76 -4.06
N SER A 158 -13.58 5.88 -3.39
CA SER A 158 -13.70 4.47 -3.76
C SER A 158 -15.11 3.93 -3.59
N ASP A 159 -15.46 2.95 -4.45
CA ASP A 159 -16.69 2.19 -4.35
C ASP A 159 -16.58 1.03 -3.34
N VAL A 160 -15.36 0.72 -2.87
CA VAL A 160 -15.07 -0.38 -1.95
C VAL A 160 -14.53 0.17 -0.64
N VAL A 161 -15.42 0.42 0.30
CA VAL A 161 -15.09 1.01 1.62
C VAL A 161 -15.56 0.09 2.74
N ALA A 162 -14.67 -0.22 3.68
CA ALA A 162 -14.96 -1.06 4.83
C ALA A 162 -14.29 -0.50 6.10
N TRP A 163 -14.81 -0.87 7.26
CA TRP A 163 -14.21 -0.56 8.56
C TRP A 163 -13.26 -1.68 8.97
N ALA A 164 -12.13 -1.31 9.57
CA ALA A 164 -11.17 -2.26 10.13
C ALA A 164 -10.47 -1.65 11.33
N THR A 165 -10.30 -2.43 12.40
CA THR A 165 -9.46 -2.02 13.53
C THR A 165 -7.98 -2.00 13.15
N SER A 166 -7.15 -1.39 13.99
CA SER A 166 -5.69 -1.38 13.76
C SER A 166 -5.12 -2.80 13.61
N GLU A 167 -5.60 -3.77 14.41
CA GLU A 167 -5.17 -5.17 14.32
C GLU A 167 -5.63 -5.83 13.01
N GLN A 168 -6.90 -5.63 12.62
CA GLN A 168 -7.43 -6.15 11.36
C GLN A 168 -6.69 -5.56 10.16
N ARG A 169 -6.38 -4.26 10.20
CA ARG A 169 -5.63 -3.59 9.16
C ARG A 169 -4.18 -4.11 9.06
N GLN A 170 -3.55 -4.42 10.19
CA GLN A 170 -2.24 -5.07 10.21
C GLN A 170 -2.28 -6.44 9.54
N VAL A 171 -3.30 -7.25 9.81
CA VAL A 171 -3.49 -8.56 9.13
C VAL A 171 -3.67 -8.37 7.62
N LEU A 172 -4.50 -7.41 7.19
CA LEU A 172 -4.68 -7.08 5.77
C LEU A 172 -3.37 -6.67 5.12
N HIS A 173 -2.57 -5.86 5.79
CA HIS A 173 -1.26 -5.42 5.29
C HIS A 173 -0.28 -6.59 5.16
N ILE A 174 -0.20 -7.47 6.18
CA ILE A 174 0.64 -8.69 6.12
C ILE A 174 0.19 -9.59 4.96
N ALA A 175 -1.12 -9.81 4.81
CA ALA A 175 -1.65 -10.60 3.70
C ALA A 175 -1.29 -10.00 2.33
N ALA A 176 -1.35 -8.68 2.19
CA ALA A 176 -0.95 -7.98 0.97
C ALA A 176 0.57 -8.13 0.68
N VAL A 177 1.42 -8.06 1.71
CA VAL A 177 2.86 -8.30 1.55
C VAL A 177 3.11 -9.72 1.07
N VAL A 178 2.48 -10.72 1.68
CA VAL A 178 2.62 -12.14 1.27
C VAL A 178 2.12 -12.35 -0.15
N ALA A 179 0.90 -11.90 -0.45
CA ALA A 179 0.26 -12.18 -1.73
C ALA A 179 0.84 -11.37 -2.91
N CYS A 180 1.38 -10.18 -2.66
CA CYS A 180 1.84 -9.29 -3.71
C CYS A 180 3.36 -9.07 -3.69
N ASN A 181 3.93 -8.64 -2.57
CA ASN A 181 5.35 -8.27 -2.55
C ASN A 181 6.26 -9.49 -2.67
N PHE A 182 5.96 -10.58 -1.93
CA PHE A 182 6.75 -11.81 -2.02
C PHE A 182 6.54 -12.50 -3.37
N SER A 183 5.32 -12.51 -3.90
CA SER A 183 5.06 -13.03 -5.25
C SER A 183 5.85 -12.26 -6.31
N ASN A 184 5.89 -10.93 -6.24
CA ASN A 184 6.69 -10.12 -7.15
C ASN A 184 8.20 -10.42 -7.04
N TYR A 185 8.71 -10.65 -5.84
CA TYR A 185 10.11 -11.08 -5.65
C TYR A 185 10.37 -12.44 -6.32
N LEU A 186 9.48 -13.43 -6.13
CA LEU A 186 9.61 -14.75 -6.74
C LEU A 186 9.55 -14.68 -8.27
N ILE A 187 8.67 -13.85 -8.83
CA ILE A 187 8.61 -13.58 -10.28
C ILE A 187 9.94 -13.00 -10.77
N GLY A 188 10.49 -12.01 -10.08
CA GLY A 188 11.80 -11.44 -10.44
C GLY A 188 12.94 -12.46 -10.40
N ARG A 189 12.93 -13.40 -9.43
CA ARG A 189 13.91 -14.52 -9.38
C ARG A 189 13.74 -15.47 -10.57
N ALA A 190 12.49 -15.78 -10.95
CA ALA A 190 12.20 -16.62 -12.13
C ALA A 190 12.65 -15.93 -13.44
N GLU A 191 12.39 -14.63 -13.60
CA GLU A 191 12.86 -13.86 -14.75
C GLU A 191 14.40 -13.84 -14.85
N SER A 192 15.08 -13.69 -13.70
CA SER A 192 16.56 -13.74 -13.63
C SER A 192 17.09 -15.10 -14.04
N LEU A 193 16.46 -16.19 -13.56
CA LEU A 193 16.83 -17.55 -13.93
C LEU A 193 16.67 -17.81 -15.45
N LEU A 194 15.54 -17.38 -16.05
CA LEU A 194 15.33 -17.47 -17.49
C LEU A 194 16.43 -16.71 -18.26
N THR A 195 16.70 -15.49 -17.85
CA THR A 195 17.71 -14.63 -18.49
C THR A 195 19.09 -15.24 -18.42
N SER A 196 19.48 -15.86 -17.29
CA SER A 196 20.78 -16.52 -17.12
C SER A 196 20.98 -17.73 -18.05
N GLN A 197 19.87 -18.32 -18.51
CA GLN A 197 19.87 -19.46 -19.46
C GLN A 197 19.57 -19.03 -20.90
N GLY A 198 19.59 -17.72 -21.22
CA GLY A 198 19.32 -17.20 -22.56
C GLY A 198 17.86 -17.28 -23.00
N LEU A 199 16.94 -17.48 -22.07
CA LEU A 199 15.50 -17.55 -22.33
C LEU A 199 14.81 -16.20 -22.10
N PRO A 200 13.70 -15.90 -22.81
CA PRO A 200 12.97 -14.65 -22.63
C PRO A 200 12.36 -14.56 -21.20
N PRO A 201 12.67 -13.51 -20.42
CA PRO A 201 12.13 -13.38 -19.05
C PRO A 201 10.60 -13.30 -19.00
N LYS A 202 9.98 -12.75 -20.05
CA LYS A 202 8.51 -12.61 -20.14
C LYS A 202 7.79 -13.92 -20.56
N ALA A 203 8.49 -15.00 -20.80
CA ALA A 203 7.88 -16.28 -21.17
C ALA A 203 6.90 -16.83 -20.11
N ILE A 204 7.05 -16.39 -18.85
CA ILE A 204 6.16 -16.80 -17.75
C ILE A 204 4.88 -15.96 -17.63
N LEU A 205 4.75 -14.82 -18.34
CA LEU A 205 3.58 -13.95 -18.19
C LEU A 205 2.24 -14.65 -18.45
N PRO A 206 2.06 -15.44 -19.52
CA PRO A 206 0.79 -16.15 -19.73
C PRO A 206 0.44 -17.13 -18.60
N LEU A 207 1.45 -17.69 -17.93
CA LEU A 207 1.25 -18.57 -16.77
C LEU A 207 0.75 -17.77 -15.55
N LEU A 208 1.27 -16.56 -15.35
CA LEU A 208 0.81 -15.67 -14.27
C LEU A 208 -0.61 -15.16 -14.52
N ASP A 209 -0.96 -14.86 -15.78
CA ASP A 209 -2.32 -14.47 -16.16
C ASP A 209 -3.31 -15.59 -15.86
N GLU A 210 -2.99 -16.84 -16.24
CA GLU A 210 -3.81 -18.03 -15.94
C GLU A 210 -3.93 -18.28 -14.43
N MET A 211 -2.85 -18.09 -13.67
CA MET A 211 -2.89 -18.21 -12.21
C MET A 211 -3.86 -17.18 -11.59
N ASN A 212 -3.78 -15.93 -12.03
CA ASN A 212 -4.67 -14.88 -11.55
C ASN A 212 -6.13 -15.16 -11.92
N GLU A 213 -6.39 -15.62 -13.15
CA GLU A 213 -7.75 -15.96 -13.60
C GLU A 213 -8.38 -17.07 -12.74
N LYS A 214 -7.61 -18.12 -12.44
CA LYS A 214 -8.07 -19.20 -11.54
C LYS A 214 -8.47 -18.69 -10.15
N LEU A 215 -7.73 -17.74 -9.58
CA LEU A 215 -8.00 -17.20 -8.26
C LEU A 215 -9.31 -16.39 -8.19
N HIS A 216 -9.87 -15.96 -9.34
CA HIS A 216 -11.20 -15.37 -9.37
C HIS A 216 -12.34 -16.40 -9.22
N HIS A 217 -12.05 -17.67 -9.44
CA HIS A 217 -13.05 -18.74 -9.51
C HIS A 217 -12.86 -19.84 -8.47
N LEU A 218 -11.62 -20.02 -7.98
CA LEU A 218 -11.25 -21.10 -7.07
C LEU A 218 -10.49 -20.56 -5.84
N PRO A 219 -10.65 -21.15 -4.67
CA PRO A 219 -9.74 -20.95 -3.54
C PRO A 219 -8.29 -21.29 -3.94
N ALA A 220 -7.31 -20.56 -3.39
CA ALA A 220 -5.90 -20.75 -3.72
C ALA A 220 -5.40 -22.20 -3.52
N VAL A 221 -5.92 -22.88 -2.50
CA VAL A 221 -5.60 -24.29 -2.21
C VAL A 221 -6.07 -25.21 -3.35
N GLU A 222 -7.25 -24.97 -3.91
CA GLU A 222 -7.78 -25.77 -5.03
C GLU A 222 -7.12 -25.42 -6.36
N ALA A 223 -6.68 -24.17 -6.52
CA ALA A 223 -5.97 -23.70 -7.71
C ALA A 223 -4.51 -24.16 -7.78
N GLN A 224 -3.94 -24.67 -6.67
CA GLN A 224 -2.55 -25.10 -6.58
C GLN A 224 -2.24 -26.27 -7.53
N THR A 225 -1.12 -26.17 -8.22
CA THR A 225 -0.60 -27.19 -9.13
C THR A 225 0.91 -27.36 -8.92
N GLY A 226 1.51 -28.31 -9.64
CA GLY A 226 2.96 -28.46 -9.67
C GLY A 226 3.48 -29.73 -8.99
N PRO A 227 4.79 -29.98 -9.05
CA PRO A 227 5.39 -31.19 -8.52
C PRO A 227 5.22 -31.36 -7.00
N ALA A 228 5.28 -30.29 -6.26
CA ALA A 228 5.12 -30.32 -4.81
C ALA A 228 3.69 -30.75 -4.41
N GLN A 229 2.67 -30.21 -5.05
CA GLN A 229 1.26 -30.57 -4.81
C GLN A 229 1.00 -32.07 -5.12
N ARG A 230 1.68 -32.63 -6.15
CA ARG A 230 1.53 -34.04 -6.52
C ARG A 230 2.48 -35.00 -5.78
N GLY A 231 3.32 -34.51 -4.87
CA GLY A 231 4.32 -35.30 -4.16
C GLY A 231 5.45 -35.84 -5.04
N ASP A 232 5.74 -35.22 -6.20
CA ASP A 232 6.78 -35.64 -7.16
C ASP A 232 8.18 -35.21 -6.65
N ARG A 233 8.68 -35.99 -5.69
CA ARG A 233 9.97 -35.74 -5.02
C ARG A 233 11.15 -35.84 -5.99
N GLU A 234 11.05 -36.65 -7.06
CA GLU A 234 12.15 -36.80 -8.03
C GLU A 234 12.32 -35.52 -8.86
N THR A 235 11.23 -34.95 -9.37
CA THR A 235 11.27 -33.69 -10.09
C THR A 235 11.78 -32.56 -9.19
N ILE A 236 11.36 -32.48 -7.91
CA ILE A 236 11.85 -31.50 -6.95
C ILE A 236 13.37 -31.60 -6.78
N ARG A 237 13.91 -32.82 -6.56
CA ARG A 237 15.36 -33.03 -6.43
C ARG A 237 16.13 -32.62 -7.68
N ARG A 238 15.61 -32.94 -8.87
CA ARG A 238 16.25 -32.52 -10.14
C ARG A 238 16.30 -30.99 -10.28
N HIS A 239 15.23 -30.30 -9.93
CA HIS A 239 15.19 -28.84 -9.97
C HIS A 239 16.18 -28.22 -8.97
N GLN A 240 16.24 -28.69 -7.72
CA GLN A 240 17.19 -28.26 -6.72
C GLN A 240 18.64 -28.46 -7.17
N ALA A 241 18.96 -29.67 -7.70
CA ALA A 241 20.28 -29.98 -8.21
C ALA A 241 20.67 -29.08 -9.40
N PHE A 242 19.73 -28.71 -10.25
CA PHE A 242 19.95 -27.76 -11.33
C PHE A 242 20.27 -26.36 -10.79
N LEU A 243 19.46 -25.84 -9.87
CA LEU A 243 19.64 -24.52 -9.27
C LEU A 243 21.03 -24.40 -8.60
N ILE A 244 21.42 -25.42 -7.83
CA ILE A 244 22.74 -25.45 -7.16
C ILE A 244 23.88 -25.42 -8.20
N ARG A 245 23.81 -26.25 -9.25
CA ARG A 245 24.82 -26.27 -10.33
C ARG A 245 24.89 -24.95 -11.11
N SER A 246 23.79 -24.24 -11.20
CA SER A 246 23.70 -22.91 -11.86
C SER A 246 24.15 -21.76 -10.96
N GLY A 247 24.58 -22.03 -9.73
CA GLY A 247 25.01 -21.01 -8.77
C GLY A 247 23.85 -20.30 -8.04
N GLU A 248 22.59 -20.75 -8.25
CA GLU A 248 21.39 -20.16 -7.67
C GLU A 248 21.06 -20.77 -6.28
N THR A 249 22.03 -20.75 -5.37
CA THR A 249 21.94 -21.44 -4.07
C THR A 249 20.83 -20.89 -3.17
N GLU A 250 20.64 -19.56 -3.15
CA GLU A 250 19.54 -18.93 -2.39
C GLU A 250 18.18 -19.32 -2.95
N LEU A 251 18.03 -19.34 -4.27
CA LEU A 251 16.79 -19.77 -4.92
C LEU A 251 16.54 -21.26 -4.68
N ALA A 252 17.57 -22.12 -4.64
CA ALA A 252 17.45 -23.53 -4.31
C ALA A 252 16.92 -23.75 -2.89
N ALA A 253 17.41 -22.99 -1.90
CA ALA A 253 16.92 -23.06 -0.53
C ALA A 253 15.45 -22.63 -0.44
N LEU A 254 15.08 -21.51 -1.04
CA LEU A 254 13.69 -21.02 -1.09
C LEU A 254 12.76 -22.00 -1.81
N TYR A 255 13.23 -22.63 -2.90
CA TYR A 255 12.49 -23.64 -3.63
C TYR A 255 12.19 -24.87 -2.76
N ASP A 256 13.15 -25.30 -1.94
CA ASP A 256 12.98 -26.39 -0.97
C ASP A 256 11.94 -26.06 0.10
N GLU A 257 12.08 -24.91 0.75
CA GLU A 257 11.15 -24.43 1.79
C GLU A 257 9.72 -24.35 1.27
N LEU A 258 9.49 -23.73 0.12
CA LEU A 258 8.17 -23.60 -0.46
C LEU A 258 7.61 -24.96 -0.93
N SER A 259 8.44 -25.83 -1.52
CA SER A 259 7.99 -27.16 -1.91
C SER A 259 7.58 -28.00 -0.71
N THR A 260 8.32 -27.93 0.38
CA THR A 260 7.99 -28.63 1.65
C THR A 260 6.70 -28.07 2.24
N ALA A 261 6.53 -26.76 2.28
CA ALA A 261 5.31 -26.12 2.79
C ALA A 261 4.07 -26.51 1.98
N ILE A 262 4.19 -26.54 0.65
CA ILE A 262 3.10 -27.00 -0.24
C ILE A 262 2.77 -28.46 0.03
N GLN A 263 3.76 -29.37 0.06
CA GLN A 263 3.54 -30.79 0.33
C GLN A 263 2.79 -31.01 1.64
N HIS A 264 3.19 -30.32 2.70
CA HIS A 264 2.56 -30.46 4.02
C HIS A 264 1.06 -30.12 4.00
N ILE A 265 0.64 -29.10 3.23
CA ILE A 265 -0.78 -28.76 3.07
C ILE A 265 -1.56 -29.93 2.45
N TYR A 266 -1.00 -30.59 1.40
CA TYR A 266 -1.70 -31.61 0.66
C TYR A 266 -1.54 -33.03 1.21
N GLU A 267 -0.59 -33.28 2.10
CA GLU A 267 -0.51 -34.53 2.89
C GLU A 267 -1.53 -34.56 4.04
N THR A 268 -2.11 -33.39 4.41
CA THR A 268 -3.01 -33.26 5.56
C THR A 268 -4.50 -33.16 5.15
N ILE A 269 -4.76 -32.97 3.85
CA ILE A 269 -6.12 -32.95 3.25
C ILE A 269 -6.44 -34.32 2.67
#